data_fc2c4f49b7a0b554f6d7f8dbafa83a17
#
_entry.id   fc2c4f49b7a0b554f6d7f8dbafa83a17
#
_cell.length_a   1.000
_cell.length_b   1.000
_cell.length_c   1.000
_cell.angle_alpha   90.00
_cell.angle_beta   90.00
_cell.angle_gamma   90.00
#
_symmetry.space_group_name_H-M   'P 1'
#
loop_
_entity.id
_entity.type
_entity.pdbx_description
1 polymer ?
#
loop_
_entity_poly.entity_id
_entity_poly.type
_entity_poly.pdbx_seq_one_letter_code
_entity_poly.pdbx_strand_id
1 'polypeptide(L)'
;MMLLTSVHLYAQKEVDTDARCISIMKVPLEGPDSVFVPALVGVGFVEQHPADAEPDTYYFAGDFYGIKSKLMACVDEKTKLLSDVTVTCGPYRTYELFDRNRKYLIGKLQREWGNFSAKGDGSLYLLNDYGYIQQSHQTDADGAKTLRYFYLNSTPYYKDASNMGLKGQVQEVITQNPVMEEEILHFDTTGRLEAADMVERKYNHHGYLVSASMMEADGGKSLLTFEYDSDNCLVKRTLVNPATGIRSVTDYRYNTDFEITQQSYKAFNKENECVISYTIKNDLSERDDNGNWTVNKAQLTYWEKDQRTQIIAVNQSRVISYWDE
;
A
#
# COMPACT_ATOMS: atom_id res chain seq x y z
N MET A 1 -23.06 -34.38 -34.77
CA MET A 1 -22.07 -34.42 -33.70
C MET A 1 -21.27 -33.11 -33.77
N MET A 2 -21.79 -32.06 -33.07
CA MET A 2 -21.20 -30.72 -33.03
C MET A 2 -20.22 -30.68 -31.87
N LEU A 3 -18.92 -30.44 -32.17
CA LEU A 3 -17.88 -30.16 -31.18
C LEU A 3 -18.07 -28.71 -30.70
N LEU A 4 -18.54 -28.56 -29.48
CA LEU A 4 -18.51 -27.29 -28.75
C LEU A 4 -17.07 -27.10 -28.23
N THR A 5 -16.31 -26.25 -28.91
CA THR A 5 -15.05 -25.71 -28.39
C THR A 5 -15.41 -24.67 -27.33
N SER A 6 -15.19 -25.01 -26.08
CA SER A 6 -15.28 -24.05 -24.97
C SER A 6 -14.11 -23.06 -25.07
N VAL A 7 -14.41 -21.87 -25.56
CA VAL A 7 -13.51 -20.71 -25.44
C VAL A 7 -13.53 -20.30 -23.97
N HIS A 8 -12.46 -20.63 -23.24
CA HIS A 8 -12.22 -20.04 -21.94
C HIS A 8 -11.89 -18.55 -22.18
N LEU A 9 -12.90 -17.69 -22.02
CA LEU A 9 -12.64 -16.27 -21.79
C LEU A 9 -11.95 -16.18 -20.43
N TYR A 10 -10.63 -16.02 -20.45
CA TYR A 10 -9.95 -15.40 -19.33
C TYR A 10 -10.48 -13.98 -19.23
N ALA A 11 -11.31 -13.71 -18.24
CA ALA A 11 -11.64 -12.34 -17.86
C ALA A 11 -10.30 -11.65 -17.60
N GLN A 12 -9.92 -10.70 -18.46
CA GLN A 12 -8.85 -9.75 -18.17
C GLN A 12 -9.27 -9.07 -16.88
N LYS A 13 -8.58 -9.42 -15.79
CA LYS A 13 -8.71 -8.71 -14.52
C LYS A 13 -8.32 -7.27 -14.84
N GLU A 14 -9.23 -6.32 -14.69
CA GLU A 14 -8.90 -4.90 -14.81
C GLU A 14 -7.70 -4.64 -13.91
N VAL A 15 -6.62 -4.11 -14.51
CA VAL A 15 -5.45 -3.71 -13.77
C VAL A 15 -5.87 -2.53 -12.93
N ASP A 16 -5.75 -2.66 -11.62
CA ASP A 16 -6.15 -1.63 -10.66
C ASP A 16 -5.37 -0.34 -10.93
N THR A 17 -6.09 0.72 -11.29
CA THR A 17 -5.49 2.02 -11.62
C THR A 17 -5.23 2.88 -10.39
N ASP A 18 -5.67 2.44 -9.20
CA ASP A 18 -5.59 3.18 -7.94
C ASP A 18 -4.43 2.74 -7.04
N ALA A 19 -3.46 1.99 -7.61
CA ALA A 19 -2.26 1.61 -6.87
C ALA A 19 -1.49 2.86 -6.41
N ARG A 20 -1.36 3.02 -5.09
CA ARG A 20 -0.57 4.09 -4.45
C ARG A 20 0.90 3.71 -4.35
N CYS A 21 1.44 3.09 -5.39
CA CYS A 21 2.83 2.68 -5.52
C CYS A 21 3.28 2.82 -6.98
N ILE A 22 4.60 2.79 -7.18
CA ILE A 22 5.13 2.82 -8.54
C ILE A 22 4.67 1.59 -9.32
N SER A 23 4.42 1.72 -10.62
CA SER A 23 3.93 0.61 -11.45
C SER A 23 4.67 0.51 -12.77
N ILE A 24 4.67 -0.68 -13.37
CA ILE A 24 5.13 -0.94 -14.75
C ILE A 24 3.92 -1.31 -15.60
N MET A 25 3.61 -0.49 -16.63
CA MET A 25 2.48 -0.74 -17.52
C MET A 25 1.18 -0.99 -16.74
N LYS A 26 0.96 -0.18 -15.67
CA LYS A 26 -0.15 -0.26 -14.71
C LYS A 26 -0.13 -1.49 -13.79
N VAL A 27 0.92 -2.30 -13.79
CA VAL A 27 1.11 -3.35 -12.79
C VAL A 27 1.78 -2.73 -11.58
N PRO A 28 1.13 -2.71 -10.41
CA PRO A 28 1.74 -2.25 -9.18
C PRO A 28 2.99 -3.07 -8.85
N LEU A 29 4.08 -2.40 -8.51
CA LEU A 29 5.32 -3.05 -8.11
C LEU A 29 5.36 -3.20 -6.60
N GLU A 30 4.45 -4.00 -6.05
CA GLU A 30 4.35 -4.22 -4.61
C GLU A 30 3.87 -5.63 -4.29
N GLY A 31 4.05 -6.03 -3.05
CA GLY A 31 3.50 -7.26 -2.51
C GLY A 31 4.37 -8.50 -2.74
N PRO A 32 3.86 -9.67 -2.30
CA PRO A 32 4.53 -10.94 -2.48
C PRO A 32 4.45 -11.41 -3.95
N ASP A 33 5.28 -12.40 -4.28
CA ASP A 33 5.33 -13.03 -5.60
C ASP A 33 3.96 -13.51 -6.11
N SER A 34 3.14 -14.02 -5.21
CA SER A 34 1.76 -14.44 -5.51
C SER A 34 0.85 -13.31 -6.00
N VAL A 35 1.26 -12.05 -5.83
CA VAL A 35 0.54 -10.84 -6.28
C VAL A 35 1.15 -10.30 -7.57
N PHE A 36 2.45 -9.96 -7.57
CA PHE A 36 3.03 -9.27 -8.73
C PHE A 36 3.33 -10.20 -9.90
N VAL A 37 3.69 -11.49 -9.68
CA VAL A 37 4.00 -12.43 -10.78
C VAL A 37 2.79 -12.64 -11.70
N PRO A 38 1.58 -12.99 -11.19
CA PRO A 38 0.40 -13.11 -12.05
C PRO A 38 0.03 -11.79 -12.74
N ALA A 39 0.23 -10.64 -12.09
CA ALA A 39 -0.05 -9.35 -12.67
C ALA A 39 0.88 -9.00 -13.86
N LEU A 40 2.19 -9.27 -13.74
CA LEU A 40 3.15 -9.13 -14.84
C LEU A 40 2.84 -10.06 -16.00
N VAL A 41 2.49 -11.32 -15.73
CA VAL A 41 2.04 -12.28 -16.76
C VAL A 41 0.78 -11.79 -17.46
N GLY A 42 -0.16 -11.20 -16.70
CA GLY A 42 -1.41 -10.65 -17.22
C GLY A 42 -1.24 -9.51 -18.23
N VAL A 43 -0.14 -8.74 -18.16
CA VAL A 43 0.19 -7.67 -19.13
C VAL A 43 1.15 -8.14 -20.25
N GLY A 44 1.42 -9.45 -20.34
CA GLY A 44 2.11 -10.06 -21.47
C GLY A 44 3.60 -10.37 -21.23
N PHE A 45 4.09 -10.27 -20.00
CA PHE A 45 5.40 -10.83 -19.67
C PHE A 45 5.30 -12.36 -19.49
N VAL A 46 6.34 -13.06 -19.92
CA VAL A 46 6.47 -14.52 -19.77
C VAL A 46 7.59 -14.80 -18.79
N GLU A 47 7.27 -15.50 -17.72
CA GLU A 47 8.25 -15.91 -16.70
C GLU A 47 9.33 -16.81 -17.33
N GLN A 48 10.57 -16.61 -16.92
CA GLN A 48 11.77 -17.33 -17.38
C GLN A 48 12.44 -17.98 -16.19
N HIS A 49 13.06 -19.14 -16.41
CA HIS A 49 13.80 -19.86 -15.37
C HIS A 49 15.24 -20.11 -15.83
N PRO A 50 16.14 -19.09 -15.77
CA PRO A 50 17.55 -19.27 -16.13
C PRO A 50 18.20 -20.31 -15.22
N ALA A 51 19.17 -21.09 -15.76
CA ALA A 51 19.86 -22.12 -14.99
C ALA A 51 20.73 -21.55 -13.85
N ASP A 52 21.12 -20.28 -13.98
CA ASP A 52 21.92 -19.49 -13.05
C ASP A 52 21.10 -18.43 -12.32
N ALA A 53 19.79 -18.68 -12.17
CA ALA A 53 18.90 -17.74 -11.46
C ALA A 53 19.37 -17.49 -10.02
N GLU A 54 19.41 -16.24 -9.62
CA GLU A 54 19.70 -15.84 -8.24
C GLU A 54 18.51 -16.20 -7.33
N PRO A 55 18.75 -16.58 -6.07
CA PRO A 55 17.67 -16.76 -5.09
C PRO A 55 16.81 -15.50 -4.96
N ASP A 56 15.55 -15.68 -4.64
CA ASP A 56 14.60 -14.58 -4.41
C ASP A 56 14.51 -13.58 -5.59
N THR A 57 14.76 -14.08 -6.83
CA THR A 57 14.72 -13.27 -8.04
C THR A 57 13.87 -13.94 -9.12
N TYR A 58 12.95 -13.18 -9.70
CA TYR A 58 12.06 -13.59 -10.77
C TYR A 58 12.50 -12.96 -12.09
N TYR A 59 12.53 -13.73 -13.16
CA TYR A 59 12.95 -13.28 -14.48
C TYR A 59 11.79 -13.37 -15.46
N PHE A 60 11.64 -12.36 -16.30
CA PHE A 60 10.60 -12.32 -17.31
C PHE A 60 11.15 -11.82 -18.65
N ALA A 61 10.49 -12.23 -19.72
CA ALA A 61 10.68 -11.66 -21.06
C ALA A 61 9.33 -11.17 -21.59
N GLY A 62 9.30 -10.01 -22.25
CA GLY A 62 8.07 -9.44 -22.78
C GLY A 62 8.29 -8.13 -23.50
N ASP A 63 7.20 -7.40 -23.73
CA ASP A 63 7.22 -6.09 -24.38
C ASP A 63 6.99 -4.98 -23.37
N PHE A 64 8.01 -4.17 -23.12
CA PHE A 64 7.92 -2.98 -22.29
C PHE A 64 7.54 -1.78 -23.16
N TYR A 65 6.28 -1.34 -23.10
CA TYR A 65 5.69 -0.34 -23.97
C TYR A 65 5.93 -0.59 -25.48
N GLY A 66 5.84 -1.86 -25.91
CA GLY A 66 6.06 -2.28 -27.30
C GLY A 66 7.53 -2.49 -27.68
N ILE A 67 8.45 -2.42 -26.74
CA ILE A 67 9.88 -2.71 -26.95
C ILE A 67 10.24 -4.02 -26.24
N LYS A 68 10.80 -4.98 -27.00
CA LYS A 68 11.25 -6.26 -26.42
C LYS A 68 12.24 -6.04 -25.30
N SER A 69 11.97 -6.66 -24.19
CA SER A 69 12.69 -6.44 -22.94
C SER A 69 12.82 -7.72 -22.11
N LYS A 70 13.78 -7.68 -21.18
CA LYS A 70 13.85 -8.57 -20.04
C LYS A 70 13.53 -7.79 -18.79
N LEU A 71 12.84 -8.43 -17.84
CA LEU A 71 12.53 -7.86 -16.55
C LEU A 71 13.07 -8.80 -15.48
N MET A 72 13.70 -8.25 -14.47
CA MET A 72 14.17 -8.91 -13.27
C MET A 72 13.48 -8.26 -12.07
N ALA A 73 12.83 -9.05 -11.23
CA ALA A 73 12.16 -8.61 -10.03
C ALA A 73 12.78 -9.28 -8.81
N CYS A 74 13.32 -8.49 -7.89
CA CYS A 74 13.97 -8.98 -6.68
C CYS A 74 12.97 -8.94 -5.53
N VAL A 75 13.02 -9.96 -4.69
CA VAL A 75 12.20 -10.10 -3.47
C VAL A 75 13.12 -10.01 -2.27
N ASP A 76 12.74 -9.25 -1.26
CA ASP A 76 13.48 -9.19 -0.01
C ASP A 76 13.47 -10.55 0.71
N GLU A 77 14.63 -11.02 1.13
CA GLU A 77 14.82 -12.35 1.73
C GLU A 77 13.99 -12.57 3.00
N LYS A 78 13.81 -11.53 3.83
CA LYS A 78 13.14 -11.61 5.12
C LYS A 78 11.62 -11.44 5.01
N THR A 79 11.19 -10.42 4.29
CA THR A 79 9.77 -10.05 4.19
C THR A 79 9.05 -10.79 3.09
N LYS A 80 9.79 -11.34 2.10
CA LYS A 80 9.25 -11.97 0.87
C LYS A 80 8.37 -11.05 0.03
N LEU A 81 8.58 -9.74 0.19
CA LEU A 81 7.91 -8.71 -0.60
C LEU A 81 8.83 -8.25 -1.74
N LEU A 82 8.23 -7.80 -2.83
CA LEU A 82 8.96 -7.21 -3.95
C LEU A 82 9.77 -6.00 -3.47
N SER A 83 11.09 -6.02 -3.69
CA SER A 83 12.00 -4.94 -3.30
C SER A 83 12.24 -3.98 -4.45
N ASP A 84 12.62 -4.49 -5.60
CA ASP A 84 12.93 -3.68 -6.76
C ASP A 84 12.69 -4.43 -8.08
N VAL A 85 12.62 -3.67 -9.16
CA VAL A 85 12.49 -4.22 -10.52
C VAL A 85 13.44 -3.53 -11.47
N THR A 86 14.16 -4.31 -12.26
CA THR A 86 14.98 -3.84 -13.36
C THR A 86 14.42 -4.28 -14.71
N VAL A 87 14.13 -3.34 -15.59
CA VAL A 87 13.77 -3.60 -16.99
C VAL A 87 14.96 -3.31 -17.88
N THR A 88 15.30 -4.25 -18.75
CA THR A 88 16.44 -4.16 -19.69
C THR A 88 15.94 -4.27 -21.12
N CYS A 89 16.24 -3.26 -21.95
CA CYS A 89 15.87 -3.21 -23.37
C CYS A 89 17.12 -3.16 -24.25
N GLY A 90 17.16 -3.93 -25.31
CA GLY A 90 18.31 -4.06 -26.22
C GLY A 90 18.86 -5.48 -26.23
N PRO A 91 20.11 -5.69 -26.69
CA PRO A 91 21.12 -4.69 -27.08
C PRO A 91 20.82 -3.99 -28.42
N TYR A 92 21.20 -2.72 -28.54
CA TYR A 92 21.06 -1.90 -29.75
C TYR A 92 22.42 -1.71 -30.40
N ARG A 93 22.58 -2.14 -31.67
CA ARG A 93 23.83 -2.03 -32.39
C ARG A 93 24.06 -0.67 -33.05
N THR A 94 23.00 0.16 -33.21
CA THR A 94 23.11 1.50 -33.78
C THR A 94 22.70 2.56 -32.76
N TYR A 95 23.35 3.72 -32.78
CA TYR A 95 23.04 4.84 -31.92
C TYR A 95 21.64 5.41 -32.20
N GLU A 96 21.21 5.43 -33.45
CA GLU A 96 19.91 5.97 -33.85
C GLU A 96 18.77 5.14 -33.25
N LEU A 97 18.88 3.80 -33.28
CA LEU A 97 17.87 2.93 -32.70
C LEU A 97 17.83 3.02 -31.16
N PHE A 98 19.03 3.09 -30.55
CA PHE A 98 19.17 3.30 -29.12
C PHE A 98 18.54 4.62 -28.67
N ASP A 99 18.92 5.75 -29.30
CA ASP A 99 18.44 7.09 -28.92
C ASP A 99 16.93 7.25 -29.15
N ARG A 100 16.42 6.71 -30.28
CA ARG A 100 14.97 6.70 -30.56
C ARG A 100 14.18 5.95 -29.49
N ASN A 101 14.59 4.76 -29.12
CA ASN A 101 13.90 3.96 -28.12
C ASN A 101 14.04 4.56 -26.72
N ARG A 102 15.20 5.11 -26.38
CA ARG A 102 15.42 5.87 -25.14
C ARG A 102 14.45 7.04 -25.02
N LYS A 103 14.38 7.90 -26.01
CA LYS A 103 13.46 9.05 -26.03
C LYS A 103 12.00 8.64 -25.95
N TYR A 104 11.64 7.58 -26.67
CA TYR A 104 10.27 7.06 -26.66
C TYR A 104 9.87 6.57 -25.27
N LEU A 105 10.68 5.73 -24.62
CA LEU A 105 10.41 5.19 -23.29
C LEU A 105 10.39 6.27 -22.21
N ILE A 106 11.35 7.20 -22.23
CA ILE A 106 11.37 8.36 -21.32
C ILE A 106 10.07 9.15 -21.48
N GLY A 107 9.65 9.44 -22.71
CA GLY A 107 8.39 10.16 -22.96
C GLY A 107 7.13 9.41 -22.52
N LYS A 108 7.15 8.07 -22.49
CA LYS A 108 6.06 7.27 -21.88
C LYS A 108 6.05 7.42 -20.36
N LEU A 109 7.19 7.20 -19.72
CA LEU A 109 7.33 7.27 -18.27
C LEU A 109 7.07 8.68 -17.72
N GLN A 110 7.49 9.73 -18.44
CA GLN A 110 7.20 11.11 -18.05
C GLN A 110 5.70 11.43 -18.03
N ARG A 111 4.91 10.85 -18.93
CA ARG A 111 3.46 11.00 -18.93
C ARG A 111 2.76 10.28 -17.79
N GLU A 112 3.33 9.18 -17.33
CA GLU A 112 2.78 8.42 -16.19
C GLU A 112 3.22 8.99 -14.84
N TRP A 113 4.50 9.34 -14.70
CA TRP A 113 5.15 9.56 -13.40
C TRP A 113 5.70 10.95 -13.18
N GLY A 114 5.83 11.77 -14.22
CA GLY A 114 6.40 13.10 -14.14
C GLY A 114 7.80 13.24 -14.75
N ASN A 115 8.45 14.36 -14.52
CA ASN A 115 9.69 14.71 -15.20
C ASN A 115 10.91 14.03 -14.59
N PHE A 116 11.81 13.57 -15.47
CA PHE A 116 13.12 13.08 -15.07
C PHE A 116 14.12 14.24 -14.91
N SER A 117 15.00 14.12 -13.93
CA SER A 117 16.16 14.96 -13.70
C SER A 117 17.44 14.24 -14.13
N ALA A 118 18.44 14.96 -14.61
CA ALA A 118 19.72 14.37 -14.99
C ALA A 118 20.66 14.27 -13.79
N LYS A 119 21.42 13.13 -13.73
CA LYS A 119 22.58 12.97 -12.84
C LYS A 119 23.88 13.26 -13.59
N GLY A 120 24.94 13.53 -12.84
CA GLY A 120 26.27 13.84 -13.40
C GLY A 120 26.93 12.67 -14.18
N ASP A 121 26.46 11.43 -13.99
CA ASP A 121 26.90 10.22 -14.70
C ASP A 121 26.14 10.00 -16.03
N GLY A 122 25.27 10.91 -16.42
CA GLY A 122 24.45 10.83 -17.63
C GLY A 122 23.21 9.94 -17.49
N SER A 123 22.93 9.38 -16.33
CA SER A 123 21.66 8.75 -16.03
C SER A 123 20.57 9.77 -15.79
N LEU A 124 19.31 9.35 -15.93
CA LEU A 124 18.14 10.14 -15.57
C LEU A 124 17.45 9.48 -14.38
N TYR A 125 16.87 10.27 -13.50
CA TYR A 125 16.08 9.78 -12.38
C TYR A 125 14.79 10.56 -12.20
N LEU A 126 13.80 9.91 -11.68
CA LEU A 126 12.54 10.46 -11.22
C LEU A 126 12.35 9.96 -9.78
N LEU A 127 12.01 10.87 -8.88
CA LEU A 127 11.62 10.58 -7.51
C LEU A 127 10.30 11.30 -7.25
N ASN A 128 9.33 10.60 -6.69
CA ASN A 128 8.06 11.15 -6.25
C ASN A 128 7.56 10.36 -5.00
N ASP A 129 6.37 10.69 -4.51
CA ASP A 129 5.76 10.07 -3.32
C ASP A 129 5.53 8.56 -3.46
N TYR A 130 5.54 8.01 -4.69
CA TYR A 130 5.30 6.61 -4.99
C TYR A 130 6.57 5.77 -5.07
N GLY A 131 7.68 6.38 -5.45
CA GLY A 131 8.95 5.69 -5.57
C GLY A 131 9.95 6.36 -6.48
N TYR A 132 10.94 5.59 -6.86
CA TYR A 132 12.09 6.02 -7.63
C TYR A 132 12.20 5.23 -8.93
N ILE A 133 12.47 5.93 -10.05
CA ILE A 133 12.81 5.33 -11.34
C ILE A 133 14.15 5.89 -11.79
N GLN A 134 15.12 5.03 -12.05
CA GLN A 134 16.39 5.41 -12.66
C GLN A 134 16.51 4.84 -14.06
N GLN A 135 16.73 5.68 -15.05
CA GLN A 135 17.14 5.28 -16.40
C GLN A 135 18.66 5.41 -16.53
N SER A 136 19.31 4.32 -16.90
CA SER A 136 20.74 4.27 -17.22
C SER A 136 20.95 3.50 -18.52
N HIS A 137 22.20 3.39 -18.96
CA HIS A 137 22.57 2.54 -20.08
C HIS A 137 23.95 1.92 -19.85
N GLN A 138 24.14 0.76 -20.43
CA GLN A 138 25.42 0.05 -20.47
C GLN A 138 25.87 -0.10 -21.91
N THR A 139 27.19 -0.06 -22.15
CA THR A 139 27.78 -0.33 -23.45
C THR A 139 28.64 -1.59 -23.33
N ASP A 140 28.34 -2.58 -24.15
CA ASP A 140 29.06 -3.84 -24.19
C ASP A 140 30.42 -3.71 -24.88
N ALA A 141 31.26 -4.73 -24.80
CA ALA A 141 32.59 -4.75 -25.38
C ALA A 141 32.60 -4.61 -26.93
N ASP A 142 31.53 -5.04 -27.60
CA ASP A 142 31.30 -4.87 -29.04
C ASP A 142 30.64 -3.54 -29.42
N GLY A 143 30.46 -2.64 -28.45
CA GLY A 143 29.87 -1.32 -28.65
C GLY A 143 28.32 -1.27 -28.66
N ALA A 144 27.66 -2.40 -28.50
CA ALA A 144 26.21 -2.45 -28.41
C ALA A 144 25.71 -1.78 -27.08
N LYS A 145 24.60 -1.05 -27.16
CA LYS A 145 24.05 -0.30 -26.00
C LYS A 145 22.78 -0.95 -25.49
N THR A 146 22.67 -1.04 -24.18
CA THR A 146 21.51 -1.59 -23.47
C THR A 146 20.92 -0.53 -22.56
N LEU A 147 19.61 -0.30 -22.65
CA LEU A 147 18.88 0.57 -21.74
C LEU A 147 18.47 -0.21 -20.49
N ARG A 148 18.60 0.41 -19.31
CA ARG A 148 18.16 -0.14 -18.04
C ARG A 148 17.24 0.86 -17.37
N TYR A 149 16.12 0.37 -16.83
CA TYR A 149 15.19 1.10 -16.00
C TYR A 149 15.09 0.36 -14.67
N PHE A 150 15.56 0.98 -13.61
CA PHE A 150 15.47 0.48 -12.25
C PHE A 150 14.32 1.16 -11.55
N TYR A 151 13.48 0.38 -10.88
CA TYR A 151 12.31 0.82 -10.15
C TYR A 151 12.45 0.42 -8.69
N LEU A 152 12.20 1.35 -7.79
CA LEU A 152 12.14 1.13 -6.36
C LEU A 152 10.85 1.76 -5.82
N ASN A 153 10.09 1.00 -5.05
CA ASN A 153 8.88 1.50 -4.39
C ASN A 153 9.27 2.18 -3.07
N SER A 154 8.72 3.36 -2.79
CA SER A 154 8.95 4.08 -1.52
C SER A 154 7.80 3.94 -0.52
N THR A 155 6.71 3.28 -0.91
CA THR A 155 5.55 3.08 -0.03
C THR A 155 5.56 1.69 0.58
N PRO A 156 5.28 1.54 1.88
CA PRO A 156 5.15 0.24 2.52
C PRO A 156 4.02 -0.58 1.90
N TYR A 157 4.22 -1.91 1.80
CA TYR A 157 3.19 -2.80 1.24
C TYR A 157 1.96 -2.89 2.14
N TYR A 158 2.13 -3.13 3.45
CA TYR A 158 1.00 -3.17 4.37
C TYR A 158 0.51 -1.75 4.67
N LYS A 159 -0.80 -1.57 4.62
CA LYS A 159 -1.43 -0.24 4.73
C LYS A 159 -2.00 0.02 6.13
N ASP A 160 -1.49 -0.65 7.19
CA ASP A 160 -2.00 -0.46 8.55
C ASP A 160 -1.84 0.99 9.03
N ALA A 161 -0.69 1.61 8.75
CA ALA A 161 -0.46 3.04 9.06
C ALA A 161 -1.40 3.94 8.23
N SER A 162 -1.57 3.67 6.94
CA SER A 162 -2.48 4.43 6.06
C SER A 162 -3.93 4.35 6.51
N ASN A 163 -4.38 3.19 7.05
CA ASN A 163 -5.72 3.01 7.62
C ASN A 163 -5.98 3.89 8.85
N MET A 164 -4.92 4.38 9.48
CA MET A 164 -4.98 5.33 10.60
C MET A 164 -4.81 6.78 10.15
N GLY A 165 -4.82 7.03 8.84
CA GLY A 165 -4.63 8.35 8.24
C GLY A 165 -3.20 8.85 8.33
N LEU A 166 -2.21 7.95 8.44
CA LEU A 166 -0.78 8.28 8.51
C LEU A 166 -0.15 8.19 7.12
N LYS A 167 0.79 9.10 6.84
CA LYS A 167 1.53 9.23 5.58
C LYS A 167 3.01 8.98 5.82
N GLY A 168 3.72 8.49 4.80
CA GLY A 168 5.15 8.18 4.87
C GLY A 168 5.45 6.80 5.49
N GLN A 169 6.72 6.51 5.65
CA GLN A 169 7.20 5.26 6.25
C GLN A 169 7.26 5.38 7.78
N VAL A 170 6.08 5.37 8.39
CA VAL A 170 5.94 5.55 9.85
C VAL A 170 6.56 4.39 10.60
N GLN A 171 7.40 4.69 11.59
CA GLN A 171 7.97 3.74 12.54
C GLN A 171 7.18 3.69 13.84
N GLU A 172 6.86 4.87 14.39
CA GLU A 172 6.19 4.98 15.68
C GLU A 172 5.26 6.19 15.71
N VAL A 173 4.15 6.05 16.40
CA VAL A 173 3.22 7.16 16.71
C VAL A 173 2.94 7.16 18.21
N ILE A 174 3.26 8.25 18.87
CA ILE A 174 2.89 8.50 20.26
C ILE A 174 1.76 9.52 20.27
N THR A 175 0.56 9.11 20.71
CA THR A 175 -0.59 9.99 20.87
C THR A 175 -0.81 10.29 22.33
N GLN A 176 -0.68 11.55 22.72
CA GLN A 176 -0.95 12.05 24.06
C GLN A 176 -2.35 12.61 24.13
N ASN A 177 -3.07 12.23 25.19
CA ASN A 177 -4.39 12.68 25.48
C ASN A 177 -4.51 13.01 26.97
N PRO A 178 -4.86 14.25 27.37
CA PRO A 178 -4.87 14.65 28.78
C PRO A 178 -5.90 13.91 29.66
N VAL A 179 -6.85 13.18 29.05
CA VAL A 179 -7.92 12.44 29.77
C VAL A 179 -7.87 10.94 29.58
N MET A 180 -6.92 10.42 28.79
CA MET A 180 -6.70 9.01 28.54
C MET A 180 -5.23 8.67 28.69
N GLU A 181 -4.89 7.39 28.80
CA GLU A 181 -3.52 6.94 28.75
C GLU A 181 -2.88 7.25 27.40
N GLU A 182 -1.56 7.44 27.38
CA GLU A 182 -0.77 7.61 26.18
C GLU A 182 -0.89 6.35 25.30
N GLU A 183 -1.19 6.53 24.01
CA GLU A 183 -1.23 5.45 23.04
C GLU A 183 0.06 5.45 22.22
N ILE A 184 0.75 4.31 22.19
CA ILE A 184 1.97 4.11 21.42
C ILE A 184 1.70 3.02 20.38
N LEU A 185 1.90 3.35 19.11
CA LEU A 185 1.78 2.42 17.98
C LEU A 185 3.14 2.28 17.31
N HIS A 186 3.57 1.05 17.06
CA HIS A 186 4.78 0.73 16.32
C HIS A 186 4.43 0.03 15.01
N PHE A 187 5.18 0.36 13.95
CA PHE A 187 5.04 -0.25 12.64
C PHE A 187 6.39 -0.81 12.19
N ASP A 188 6.39 -1.97 11.57
CA ASP A 188 7.59 -2.52 10.95
C ASP A 188 7.90 -1.81 9.61
N THR A 189 9.06 -2.09 9.02
CA THR A 189 9.50 -1.51 7.75
C THR A 189 8.59 -1.87 6.56
N THR A 190 7.71 -2.85 6.72
CA THR A 190 6.71 -3.22 5.71
C THR A 190 5.38 -2.49 5.87
N GLY A 191 5.26 -1.60 6.89
CA GLY A 191 4.07 -0.81 7.22
C GLY A 191 3.04 -1.55 8.07
N ARG A 192 3.37 -2.74 8.60
CA ARG A 192 2.48 -3.55 9.44
C ARG A 192 2.53 -3.05 10.87
N LEU A 193 1.37 -2.86 11.48
CA LEU A 193 1.25 -2.55 12.91
C LEU A 193 1.79 -3.70 13.77
N GLU A 194 2.70 -3.41 14.69
CA GLU A 194 3.20 -4.34 15.70
C GLU A 194 2.23 -4.37 16.89
N ALA A 195 1.28 -5.30 16.90
CA ALA A 195 0.34 -5.52 17.99
C ALA A 195 0.36 -7.00 18.37
N ALA A 196 0.84 -7.30 19.59
CA ALA A 196 1.02 -8.68 20.06
C ALA A 196 -0.31 -9.42 20.27
N ASP A 197 -1.37 -8.69 20.58
CA ASP A 197 -2.72 -9.20 20.78
C ASP A 197 -3.50 -9.39 19.46
N MET A 198 -2.99 -8.86 18.34
CA MET A 198 -3.62 -9.00 17.02
C MET A 198 -2.95 -10.12 16.22
N VAL A 199 -3.61 -11.27 16.15
CA VAL A 199 -3.12 -12.49 15.49
C VAL A 199 -3.98 -12.90 14.29
N GLU A 200 -3.54 -13.89 13.53
CA GLU A 200 -4.29 -14.46 12.38
C GLU A 200 -4.72 -13.40 11.36
N ARG A 201 -3.87 -12.41 11.12
CA ARG A 201 -4.13 -11.28 10.22
C ARG A 201 -4.27 -11.76 8.78
N LYS A 202 -5.29 -11.27 8.08
CA LYS A 202 -5.50 -11.49 6.65
C LYS A 202 -5.55 -10.16 5.93
N TYR A 203 -4.76 -10.04 4.90
CA TYR A 203 -4.67 -8.85 4.05
C TYR A 203 -5.23 -9.17 2.67
N ASN A 204 -5.78 -8.17 2.01
CA ASN A 204 -6.08 -8.27 0.59
C ASN A 204 -4.79 -8.11 -0.25
N HIS A 205 -4.91 -8.24 -1.57
CA HIS A 205 -3.78 -8.14 -2.50
C HIS A 205 -3.16 -6.73 -2.62
N HIS A 206 -3.75 -5.72 -2.00
CA HIS A 206 -3.23 -4.35 -1.89
C HIS A 206 -2.63 -4.04 -0.52
N GLY A 207 -2.48 -5.04 0.36
CA GLY A 207 -1.90 -4.87 1.68
C GLY A 207 -2.84 -4.25 2.73
N TYR A 208 -4.14 -4.14 2.46
CA TYR A 208 -5.12 -3.70 3.45
C TYR A 208 -5.60 -4.85 4.32
N LEU A 209 -5.60 -4.64 5.64
CA LEU A 209 -6.06 -5.62 6.62
C LEU A 209 -7.57 -5.82 6.50
N VAL A 210 -8.03 -7.02 6.14
CA VAL A 210 -9.46 -7.34 6.01
C VAL A 210 -10.02 -8.08 7.21
N SER A 211 -9.20 -8.83 7.94
CA SER A 211 -9.59 -9.44 9.20
C SER A 211 -8.40 -9.79 10.08
N ALA A 212 -8.63 -9.88 11.39
CA ALA A 212 -7.69 -10.38 12.38
C ALA A 212 -8.45 -11.01 13.55
N SER A 213 -7.74 -11.76 14.41
CA SER A 213 -8.24 -12.18 15.72
C SER A 213 -7.57 -11.35 16.80
N MET A 214 -8.36 -10.74 17.69
CA MET A 214 -7.87 -10.04 18.88
C MET A 214 -7.85 -11.02 20.05
N MET A 215 -6.71 -11.17 20.70
CA MET A 215 -6.57 -12.00 21.91
C MET A 215 -7.13 -11.24 23.11
N GLU A 216 -8.07 -11.87 23.81
CA GLU A 216 -8.65 -11.35 25.06
C GLU A 216 -7.77 -11.72 26.25
N ALA A 217 -7.89 -10.97 27.35
CA ALA A 217 -7.09 -11.21 28.57
C ALA A 217 -7.34 -12.61 29.21
N ASP A 218 -8.48 -13.21 28.97
CA ASP A 218 -8.84 -14.57 29.41
C ASP A 218 -8.36 -15.69 28.46
N GLY A 219 -7.66 -15.33 27.38
CA GLY A 219 -7.20 -16.23 26.32
C GLY A 219 -8.25 -16.52 25.25
N GLY A 220 -9.44 -15.92 25.33
CA GLY A 220 -10.44 -15.95 24.27
C GLY A 220 -9.99 -15.18 23.03
N LYS A 221 -10.76 -15.30 21.94
CA LYS A 221 -10.53 -14.56 20.71
C LYS A 221 -11.78 -13.81 20.26
N SER A 222 -11.62 -12.55 19.90
CA SER A 222 -12.61 -11.74 19.20
C SER A 222 -12.24 -11.60 17.74
N LEU A 223 -13.21 -11.72 16.83
CA LEU A 223 -13.00 -11.52 15.41
C LEU A 223 -13.10 -10.02 15.07
N LEU A 224 -12.04 -9.50 14.47
CA LEU A 224 -11.96 -8.14 13.96
C LEU A 224 -12.06 -8.17 12.43
N THR A 225 -12.94 -7.35 11.85
CA THR A 225 -13.10 -7.22 10.39
C THR A 225 -13.10 -5.75 9.97
N PHE A 226 -12.66 -5.51 8.72
CA PHE A 226 -12.50 -4.18 8.14
C PHE A 226 -13.17 -4.13 6.77
N GLU A 227 -13.92 -3.05 6.50
CA GLU A 227 -14.58 -2.80 5.22
C GLU A 227 -14.04 -1.49 4.63
N TYR A 228 -13.75 -1.50 3.32
CA TYR A 228 -13.17 -0.39 2.57
C TYR A 228 -14.11 0.07 1.47
N ASP A 229 -14.09 1.34 1.13
CA ASP A 229 -14.78 1.89 -0.04
C ASP A 229 -13.95 1.70 -1.35
N SER A 230 -14.44 2.29 -2.45
CA SER A 230 -13.77 2.25 -3.76
C SER A 230 -12.43 3.00 -3.77
N ASP A 231 -12.22 3.94 -2.88
CA ASP A 231 -10.99 4.72 -2.76
C ASP A 231 -10.00 4.09 -1.76
N ASN A 232 -10.27 2.85 -1.34
CA ASN A 232 -9.54 2.12 -0.31
C ASN A 232 -9.48 2.82 1.05
N CYS A 233 -10.45 3.68 1.38
CA CYS A 233 -10.60 4.23 2.71
C CYS A 233 -11.34 3.25 3.62
N LEU A 234 -10.86 3.07 4.84
CA LEU A 234 -11.51 2.23 5.85
C LEU A 234 -12.84 2.88 6.27
N VAL A 235 -13.97 2.32 5.84
CA VAL A 235 -15.29 2.88 6.18
C VAL A 235 -15.91 2.25 7.40
N LYS A 236 -15.54 1.00 7.74
CA LYS A 236 -16.09 0.32 8.90
C LYS A 236 -15.09 -0.68 9.52
N ARG A 237 -15.08 -0.72 10.83
CA ARG A 237 -14.42 -1.76 11.64
C ARG A 237 -15.46 -2.42 12.54
N THR A 238 -15.48 -3.76 12.55
CA THR A 238 -16.38 -4.53 13.41
C THR A 238 -15.56 -5.50 14.26
N LEU A 239 -15.80 -5.51 15.57
CA LEU A 239 -15.25 -6.48 16.51
C LEU A 239 -16.41 -7.32 17.07
N VAL A 240 -16.28 -8.65 17.04
CA VAL A 240 -17.26 -9.59 17.57
C VAL A 240 -16.56 -10.55 18.52
N ASN A 241 -17.01 -10.58 19.76
CA ASN A 241 -16.61 -11.63 20.70
C ASN A 241 -17.63 -12.79 20.61
N PRO A 242 -17.26 -13.95 20.04
CA PRO A 242 -18.17 -15.04 19.81
C PRO A 242 -18.61 -15.73 21.10
N ALA A 243 -17.81 -15.66 22.18
CA ALA A 243 -18.13 -16.28 23.47
C ALA A 243 -19.20 -15.51 24.24
N THR A 244 -19.15 -14.17 24.17
CA THR A 244 -20.10 -13.31 24.90
C THR A 244 -21.25 -12.79 24.03
N GLY A 245 -21.12 -12.86 22.70
CA GLY A 245 -22.06 -12.27 21.75
C GLY A 245 -21.99 -10.73 21.70
N ILE A 246 -21.03 -10.10 22.39
CA ILE A 246 -20.81 -8.64 22.34
C ILE A 246 -20.19 -8.31 20.98
N ARG A 247 -20.74 -7.24 20.37
CA ARG A 247 -20.29 -6.71 19.10
C ARG A 247 -20.07 -5.21 19.20
N SER A 248 -18.98 -4.70 18.62
CA SER A 248 -18.80 -3.27 18.42
C SER A 248 -18.57 -2.94 16.96
N VAL A 249 -19.02 -1.76 16.54
CA VAL A 249 -18.88 -1.23 15.19
C VAL A 249 -18.35 0.19 15.28
N THR A 250 -17.35 0.50 14.47
CA THR A 250 -16.86 1.86 14.26
C THR A 250 -17.00 2.21 12.78
N ASP A 251 -17.75 3.27 12.48
CA ASP A 251 -17.85 3.83 11.12
C ASP A 251 -16.96 5.08 11.03
N TYR A 252 -16.30 5.26 9.88
CA TYR A 252 -15.34 6.33 9.62
C TYR A 252 -15.84 7.25 8.51
N ARG A 253 -15.51 8.55 8.59
CA ARG A 253 -15.72 9.54 7.52
C ARG A 253 -14.44 10.33 7.29
N TYR A 254 -14.19 10.67 6.03
CA TYR A 254 -12.99 11.33 5.56
C TYR A 254 -13.32 12.71 4.96
N ASN A 255 -12.31 13.59 4.91
CA ASN A 255 -12.30 14.77 4.04
C ASN A 255 -11.70 14.41 2.66
N THR A 256 -11.57 15.44 1.81
CA THR A 256 -10.95 15.31 0.47
C THR A 256 -9.47 14.95 0.50
N ASP A 257 -8.80 15.13 1.63
CA ASP A 257 -7.37 14.84 1.83
C ASP A 257 -7.14 13.45 2.44
N PHE A 258 -8.21 12.63 2.47
CA PHE A 258 -8.23 11.27 3.04
C PHE A 258 -7.93 11.21 4.55
N GLU A 259 -8.25 12.26 5.29
CA GLU A 259 -8.09 12.29 6.74
C GLU A 259 -9.40 11.99 7.45
N ILE A 260 -9.33 11.23 8.54
CA ILE A 260 -10.49 10.85 9.33
C ILE A 260 -11.05 12.10 10.07
N THR A 261 -12.18 12.59 9.61
CA THR A 261 -12.88 13.75 10.23
C THR A 261 -13.91 13.33 11.27
N GLN A 262 -14.41 12.10 11.17
CA GLN A 262 -15.38 11.60 12.14
C GLN A 262 -15.25 10.09 12.33
N GLN A 263 -15.41 9.65 13.57
CA GLN A 263 -15.60 8.25 13.94
C GLN A 263 -16.89 8.11 14.73
N SER A 264 -17.69 7.08 14.42
CA SER A 264 -18.94 6.79 15.13
C SER A 264 -18.88 5.37 15.67
N TYR A 265 -18.83 5.22 16.99
CA TYR A 265 -18.73 3.95 17.68
C TYR A 265 -20.06 3.52 18.27
N LYS A 266 -20.41 2.24 18.12
CA LYS A 266 -21.54 1.59 18.78
C LYS A 266 -21.13 0.22 19.31
N ALA A 267 -21.51 -0.07 20.56
CA ALA A 267 -21.39 -1.41 21.14
C ALA A 267 -22.77 -1.98 21.42
N PHE A 268 -22.92 -3.28 21.18
CA PHE A 268 -24.16 -4.01 21.31
C PHE A 268 -23.94 -5.21 22.24
N ASN A 269 -24.93 -5.49 23.10
CA ASN A 269 -24.99 -6.69 23.91
C ASN A 269 -25.41 -7.90 23.05
N LYS A 270 -25.49 -9.09 23.66
CA LYS A 270 -25.89 -10.34 22.98
C LYS A 270 -27.34 -10.31 22.47
N GLU A 271 -28.21 -9.48 23.04
CA GLU A 271 -29.57 -9.25 22.57
C GLU A 271 -29.63 -8.23 21.41
N ASN A 272 -28.47 -7.78 20.92
CA ASN A 272 -28.33 -6.75 19.88
C ASN A 272 -28.88 -5.37 20.26
N GLU A 273 -28.96 -5.07 21.56
CA GLU A 273 -29.29 -3.74 22.05
C GLU A 273 -28.03 -2.86 22.12
N CYS A 274 -28.13 -1.62 21.66
CA CYS A 274 -27.02 -0.67 21.73
C CYS A 274 -26.81 -0.21 23.17
N VAL A 275 -25.68 -0.57 23.76
CA VAL A 275 -25.34 -0.23 25.16
C VAL A 275 -24.39 0.95 25.29
N ILE A 276 -23.58 1.20 24.27
CA ILE A 276 -22.66 2.35 24.20
C ILE A 276 -22.77 2.95 22.80
N SER A 277 -22.90 4.25 22.71
CA SER A 277 -22.80 4.98 21.44
C SER A 277 -22.11 6.31 21.65
N TYR A 278 -21.08 6.59 20.84
CA TYR A 278 -20.44 7.91 20.82
C TYR A 278 -19.95 8.27 19.42
N THR A 279 -19.73 9.55 19.20
CA THR A 279 -19.14 10.10 17.98
C THR A 279 -17.96 10.98 18.35
N ILE A 280 -16.83 10.79 17.68
CA ILE A 280 -15.66 11.66 17.74
C ILE A 280 -15.64 12.47 16.45
N LYS A 281 -15.64 13.80 16.57
CA LYS A 281 -15.35 14.71 15.45
C LYS A 281 -13.96 15.29 15.64
N ASN A 282 -13.13 15.14 14.63
CA ASN A 282 -11.76 15.62 14.62
C ASN A 282 -11.67 17.01 13.99
N ASP A 283 -10.89 17.89 14.60
CA ASP A 283 -10.45 19.18 14.08
C ASP A 283 -8.92 19.16 14.04
N LEU A 284 -8.39 18.72 12.90
CA LEU A 284 -6.98 18.42 12.70
C LEU A 284 -6.22 19.70 12.35
N SER A 285 -5.24 20.04 13.15
CA SER A 285 -4.39 21.22 12.96
C SER A 285 -2.94 20.86 13.20
N GLU A 286 -2.04 21.77 12.83
CA GLU A 286 -0.60 21.58 12.85
C GLU A 286 -0.17 20.27 12.19
N ARG A 287 0.89 20.33 11.39
CA ARG A 287 1.34 19.17 10.62
C ARG A 287 2.85 19.06 10.68
N ASP A 288 3.33 17.82 10.59
CA ASP A 288 4.74 17.53 10.34
C ASP A 288 5.11 17.68 8.86
N ASP A 289 6.38 17.44 8.53
CA ASP A 289 6.92 17.57 7.17
C ASP A 289 6.31 16.54 6.19
N ASN A 290 5.78 15.43 6.68
CA ASN A 290 5.08 14.41 5.89
C ASN A 290 3.58 14.72 5.73
N GLY A 291 3.10 15.82 6.31
CA GLY A 291 1.71 16.26 6.25
C GLY A 291 0.77 15.50 7.19
N ASN A 292 1.29 14.77 8.16
CA ASN A 292 0.50 14.16 9.22
C ASN A 292 0.12 15.21 10.26
N TRP A 293 -1.12 15.15 10.75
CA TRP A 293 -1.54 16.06 11.80
C TRP A 293 -0.79 15.76 13.13
N THR A 294 -0.42 16.81 13.83
CA THR A 294 0.27 16.73 15.13
C THR A 294 -0.59 17.23 16.27
N VAL A 295 -1.64 18.01 15.98
CA VAL A 295 -2.63 18.50 16.96
C VAL A 295 -4.04 18.22 16.47
N ASN A 296 -4.87 17.67 17.35
CA ASN A 296 -6.29 17.41 17.11
C ASN A 296 -7.15 17.98 18.27
N LYS A 297 -8.05 18.90 17.94
CA LYS A 297 -9.06 19.42 18.88
C LYS A 297 -10.37 18.65 18.70
N ALA A 298 -10.39 17.40 19.17
CA ALA A 298 -11.53 16.52 18.98
C ALA A 298 -12.70 16.87 19.90
N GLN A 299 -13.90 16.56 19.41
CA GLN A 299 -15.14 16.63 20.19
C GLN A 299 -15.76 15.23 20.30
N LEU A 300 -15.78 14.68 21.50
CA LEU A 300 -16.43 13.41 21.82
C LEU A 300 -17.86 13.68 22.28
N THR A 301 -18.83 13.07 21.60
CA THR A 301 -20.26 13.21 21.90
C THR A 301 -20.83 11.83 22.22
N TYR A 302 -21.40 11.66 23.43
CA TYR A 302 -22.13 10.46 23.83
C TYR A 302 -23.62 10.55 23.46
N TRP A 303 -24.19 9.41 23.12
CA TRP A 303 -25.57 9.26 22.70
C TRP A 303 -26.29 8.18 23.53
N GLU A 304 -27.50 8.41 23.94
CA GLU A 304 -28.39 7.43 24.52
C GLU A 304 -29.75 7.51 23.83
N LYS A 305 -30.21 6.40 23.23
CA LYS A 305 -31.49 6.35 22.48
C LYS A 305 -31.61 7.49 21.46
N ASP A 306 -30.56 7.76 20.71
CA ASP A 306 -30.44 8.84 19.72
C ASP A 306 -30.52 10.28 20.29
N GLN A 307 -30.48 10.42 21.60
CA GLN A 307 -30.37 11.72 22.27
C GLN A 307 -28.93 11.95 22.73
N ARG A 308 -28.44 13.17 22.46
CA ARG A 308 -27.14 13.62 22.94
C ARG A 308 -27.14 13.80 24.44
N THR A 309 -26.31 13.07 25.16
CA THR A 309 -26.23 13.10 26.62
C THR A 309 -25.05 13.90 27.16
N GLN A 310 -23.90 13.83 26.45
CA GLN A 310 -22.69 14.51 26.92
C GLN A 310 -21.82 14.94 25.74
N ILE A 311 -21.11 16.07 25.90
CA ILE A 311 -20.03 16.51 24.99
C ILE A 311 -18.78 16.74 25.81
N ILE A 312 -17.66 16.20 25.35
CA ILE A 312 -16.35 16.37 25.95
C ILE A 312 -15.39 16.89 24.86
N ALA A 313 -14.72 18.01 25.13
CA ALA A 313 -13.62 18.45 24.30
C ALA A 313 -12.36 17.64 24.67
N VAL A 314 -11.68 17.07 23.65
CA VAL A 314 -10.49 16.27 23.82
C VAL A 314 -9.39 16.86 22.96
N ASN A 315 -8.33 17.36 23.57
CA ASN A 315 -7.14 17.83 22.86
C ASN A 315 -6.13 16.69 22.82
N GLN A 316 -5.68 16.36 21.62
CA GLN A 316 -4.66 15.33 21.40
C GLN A 316 -3.45 15.95 20.72
N SER A 317 -2.26 15.45 21.06
CA SER A 317 -1.05 15.72 20.31
C SER A 317 -0.42 14.42 19.87
N ARG A 318 0.29 14.45 18.73
CA ARG A 318 1.05 13.31 18.21
C ARG A 318 2.51 13.69 18.02
N VAL A 319 3.38 12.72 18.34
CA VAL A 319 4.77 12.68 17.90
C VAL A 319 4.90 11.48 16.98
N ILE A 320 5.45 11.68 15.79
CA ILE A 320 5.57 10.63 14.77
C ILE A 320 7.04 10.52 14.40
N SER A 321 7.57 9.31 14.45
CA SER A 321 8.90 8.98 13.94
C SER A 321 8.78 8.10 12.70
N TYR A 322 9.79 8.17 11.83
CA TYR A 322 9.81 7.51 10.54
C TYR A 322 11.04 6.61 10.45
N TRP A 323 10.93 5.56 9.66
CA TRP A 323 12.10 4.80 9.25
C TRP A 323 13.02 5.72 8.44
N ASP A 324 14.31 5.65 8.73
CA ASP A 324 15.32 6.41 7.99
C ASP A 324 15.28 6.03 6.50
N GLU A 325 15.28 7.04 5.62
CA GLU A 325 15.36 6.89 4.18
C GLU A 325 16.77 6.47 3.71
#